data_c3132b67b7cd561d416df2ff630debed
#
_entry.id   c3132b67b7cd561d416df2ff630debed
#
_cell.length_a   1.000
_cell.length_b   1.000
_cell.length_c   1.000
_cell.angle_alpha   90.00
_cell.angle_beta   90.00
_cell.angle_gamma   90.00
#
_symmetry.space_group_name_H-M   'P 1'
#
loop_
_entity.id
_entity.type
_entity.pdbx_description
1 polymer ?
#
loop_
_entity_poly.entity_id
_entity_poly.type
_entity_poly.pdbx_seq_one_letter_code
_entity_poly.pdbx_strand_id
1 'polypeptide(L)'
;MGALEGIRVVDVGLLVQGPQAGQTLRDLGAEVIKVELPGLGDMARWIPISMEDLRTPYFEACNRGKKSITIDLRVTEGANIFRKLVDTADVLVANFKPGTLEAWGLSYEELSKTNPGLIYAMGSTFGPEGKGADREGADLAGQAAGGLVSTTGSDGEPPTPVGATIADHIGSMNMTVGILAALFSRNVTGKGQRVDVSLLGGQIYAQASEYTAYLMTEKVPGRSNGGH
;
A
#
# COMPACT_ATOMS: atom_id res chain seq x y z
N MET A 1 5.61 15.49 20.79
CA MET A 1 4.29 14.82 20.64
C MET A 1 4.01 14.78 19.14
N GLY A 2 3.89 13.59 18.57
CA GLY A 2 3.57 13.43 17.14
C GLY A 2 2.07 13.58 16.90
N ALA A 3 1.66 13.92 15.66
CA ALA A 3 0.25 14.09 15.31
C ALA A 3 -0.59 12.81 15.53
N LEU A 4 0.05 11.64 15.43
CA LEU A 4 -0.58 10.32 15.62
C LEU A 4 -0.12 9.62 16.92
N GLU A 5 0.35 10.37 17.91
CA GLU A 5 0.69 9.78 19.21
C GLU A 5 -0.53 9.10 19.84
N GLY A 6 -0.35 7.88 20.30
CA GLY A 6 -1.43 7.03 20.83
C GLY A 6 -2.12 6.14 19.78
N ILE A 7 -1.90 6.38 18.49
CA ILE A 7 -2.39 5.51 17.41
C ILE A 7 -1.46 4.31 17.24
N ARG A 8 -2.04 3.11 17.22
CA ARG A 8 -1.32 1.84 16.95
C ARG A 8 -1.68 1.29 15.58
N VAL A 9 -0.66 1.00 14.79
CA VAL A 9 -0.77 0.42 13.45
C VAL A 9 -0.17 -0.98 13.44
N VAL A 10 -0.90 -1.94 12.92
CA VAL A 10 -0.40 -3.27 12.56
C VAL A 10 -0.15 -3.28 11.06
N ASP A 11 1.10 -3.47 10.65
CA ASP A 11 1.53 -3.50 9.25
C ASP A 11 1.91 -4.92 8.85
N VAL A 12 1.11 -5.54 7.99
CA VAL A 12 1.40 -6.86 7.38
C VAL A 12 1.81 -6.71 5.92
N GLY A 13 2.02 -5.47 5.46
CA GLY A 13 2.40 -5.17 4.08
C GLY A 13 3.76 -5.76 3.70
N LEU A 14 3.97 -5.89 2.39
CA LEU A 14 5.21 -6.37 1.79
C LEU A 14 5.77 -5.33 0.82
N LEU A 15 7.08 -5.33 0.65
CA LEU A 15 7.82 -4.48 -0.29
C LEU A 15 7.64 -2.97 0.00
N VAL A 16 6.83 -2.25 -0.79
CA VAL A 16 6.80 -0.78 -0.75
C VAL A 16 5.42 -0.23 -0.39
N GLN A 17 4.36 -0.50 -1.14
CA GLN A 17 3.07 0.20 -1.02
C GLN A 17 2.52 0.25 0.41
N GLY A 18 2.28 -0.88 1.03
CA GLY A 18 1.80 -0.96 2.42
C GLY A 18 2.84 -0.50 3.44
N PRO A 19 4.07 -1.05 3.40
CA PRO A 19 5.13 -0.68 4.33
C PRO A 19 5.47 0.82 4.33
N GLN A 20 5.48 1.49 3.18
CA GLN A 20 5.73 2.94 3.11
C GLN A 20 4.58 3.75 3.75
N ALA A 21 3.32 3.31 3.60
CA ALA A 21 2.19 3.93 4.31
C ALA A 21 2.37 3.77 5.84
N GLY A 22 2.69 2.56 6.30
CA GLY A 22 3.03 2.31 7.71
C GLY A 22 4.20 3.18 8.19
N GLN A 23 5.23 3.36 7.35
CA GLN A 23 6.38 4.23 7.66
C GLN A 23 5.96 5.70 7.81
N THR A 24 5.10 6.20 6.90
CA THR A 24 4.61 7.58 6.99
C THR A 24 3.78 7.80 8.26
N LEU A 25 2.93 6.85 8.64
CA LEU A 25 2.20 6.90 9.89
C LEU A 25 3.16 6.88 11.12
N ARG A 26 4.25 6.09 11.04
CA ARG A 26 5.30 6.07 12.07
C ARG A 26 6.00 7.42 12.19
N ASP A 27 6.33 8.06 11.08
CA ASP A 27 6.98 9.38 11.06
C ASP A 27 6.06 10.48 11.64
N LEU A 28 4.73 10.29 11.51
CA LEU A 28 3.72 11.16 12.14
C LEU A 28 3.50 10.86 13.64
N GLY A 29 4.15 9.84 14.20
CA GLY A 29 4.14 9.55 15.64
C GLY A 29 3.36 8.29 16.06
N ALA A 30 2.77 7.54 15.13
CA ALA A 30 2.10 6.29 15.46
C ALA A 30 3.08 5.21 15.96
N GLU A 31 2.62 4.30 16.81
CA GLU A 31 3.30 3.04 17.09
C GLU A 31 3.00 2.07 15.96
N VAL A 32 4.03 1.61 15.25
CA VAL A 32 3.84 0.65 14.14
C VAL A 32 4.50 -0.68 14.48
N ILE A 33 3.72 -1.75 14.39
CA ILE A 33 4.14 -3.14 14.59
C ILE A 33 4.06 -3.85 13.24
N LYS A 34 5.23 -4.19 12.69
CA LYS A 34 5.31 -4.98 11.46
C LYS A 34 5.21 -6.46 11.79
N VAL A 35 4.26 -7.13 11.14
CA VAL A 35 4.08 -8.59 11.23
C VAL A 35 4.70 -9.22 9.99
N GLU A 36 5.60 -10.15 10.21
CA GLU A 36 6.39 -10.78 9.14
C GLU A 36 6.25 -12.31 9.19
N LEU A 37 6.44 -12.97 8.04
CA LEU A 37 6.46 -14.43 7.98
C LEU A 37 7.71 -14.98 8.69
N PRO A 38 7.57 -15.97 9.59
CA PRO A 38 8.73 -16.61 10.23
C PRO A 38 9.75 -17.14 9.23
N GLY A 39 11.03 -16.88 9.47
CA GLY A 39 12.17 -17.33 8.68
C GLY A 39 12.42 -16.57 7.38
N LEU A 40 11.37 -16.01 6.74
CA LEU A 40 11.50 -15.29 5.47
C LEU A 40 11.45 -13.76 5.66
N GLY A 41 10.55 -13.29 6.51
CA GLY A 41 10.32 -11.85 6.70
C GLY A 41 9.59 -11.19 5.52
N ASP A 42 9.77 -9.88 5.39
CA ASP A 42 9.34 -9.11 4.23
C ASP A 42 10.27 -9.39 3.04
N MET A 43 9.72 -9.56 1.84
CA MET A 43 10.49 -9.76 0.62
C MET A 43 11.48 -8.63 0.33
N ALA A 44 11.23 -7.41 0.80
CA ALA A 44 12.18 -6.30 0.69
C ALA A 44 13.52 -6.56 1.37
N ARG A 45 13.60 -7.49 2.33
CA ARG A 45 14.84 -7.92 2.98
C ARG A 45 15.79 -8.70 2.04
N TRP A 46 15.27 -9.14 0.88
CA TRP A 46 15.99 -9.95 -0.10
C TRP A 46 16.34 -9.18 -1.37
N ILE A 47 16.21 -7.83 -1.34
CA ILE A 47 16.57 -6.95 -2.45
C ILE A 47 17.77 -6.10 -2.03
N PRO A 48 19.00 -6.65 -2.09
CA PRO A 48 20.22 -5.92 -1.70
C PRO A 48 20.62 -4.88 -2.76
N ILE A 49 21.51 -3.97 -2.38
CA ILE A 49 22.11 -3.00 -3.31
C ILE A 49 22.89 -3.74 -4.40
N SER A 50 23.73 -4.68 -4.01
CA SER A 50 24.47 -5.58 -4.90
C SER A 50 24.82 -6.87 -4.17
N MET A 51 25.49 -7.80 -4.85
CA MET A 51 25.99 -9.04 -4.23
C MET A 51 27.15 -8.79 -3.25
N GLU A 52 27.83 -7.67 -3.36
CA GLU A 52 28.90 -7.23 -2.47
C GLU A 52 28.39 -6.36 -1.31
N ASP A 53 27.22 -5.74 -1.47
CA ASP A 53 26.57 -4.90 -0.46
C ASP A 53 25.15 -5.40 -0.18
N LEU A 54 25.02 -6.19 0.87
CA LEU A 54 23.77 -6.85 1.26
C LEU A 54 22.78 -5.94 2.01
N ARG A 55 23.05 -4.64 2.15
CA ARG A 55 22.07 -3.69 2.69
C ARG A 55 20.87 -3.62 1.75
N THR A 56 19.68 -3.48 2.32
CA THR A 56 18.40 -3.60 1.62
C THR A 56 17.63 -2.27 1.65
N PRO A 57 17.91 -1.35 0.72
CA PRO A 57 17.38 0.02 0.77
C PRO A 57 15.85 0.08 0.77
N TYR A 58 15.18 -0.83 0.08
CA TYR A 58 13.71 -0.92 0.13
C TYR A 58 13.19 -1.21 1.53
N PHE A 59 13.83 -2.16 2.23
CA PHE A 59 13.41 -2.49 3.58
C PHE A 59 13.71 -1.34 4.55
N GLU A 60 14.92 -0.78 4.49
CA GLU A 60 15.34 0.31 5.37
C GLU A 60 14.48 1.56 5.19
N ALA A 61 14.19 1.96 3.94
CA ALA A 61 13.38 3.13 3.65
C ALA A 61 11.95 3.02 4.20
N CYS A 62 11.37 1.81 4.10
CA CYS A 62 9.94 1.60 4.39
C CYS A 62 9.67 1.08 5.81
N ASN A 63 10.72 0.76 6.63
CA ASN A 63 10.47 0.07 7.90
C ASN A 63 11.26 0.62 9.10
N ARG A 64 11.99 1.72 8.94
CA ARG A 64 12.77 2.30 10.06
C ARG A 64 11.87 2.66 11.25
N GLY A 65 12.30 2.29 12.44
CA GLY A 65 11.63 2.61 13.69
C GLY A 65 10.34 1.83 13.98
N LYS A 66 9.94 0.90 13.11
CA LYS A 66 8.86 -0.06 13.40
C LYS A 66 9.35 -1.12 14.39
N LYS A 67 8.45 -1.60 15.24
CA LYS A 67 8.64 -2.86 15.97
C LYS A 67 8.36 -4.02 15.01
N SER A 68 8.97 -5.18 15.23
CA SER A 68 8.74 -6.37 14.39
C SER A 68 8.36 -7.57 15.26
N ILE A 69 7.44 -8.39 14.73
CA ILE A 69 7.06 -9.70 15.25
C ILE A 69 6.85 -10.65 14.08
N THR A 70 7.21 -11.93 14.26
CA THR A 70 6.96 -12.95 13.25
C THR A 70 5.75 -13.79 13.61
N ILE A 71 4.78 -13.87 12.68
CA ILE A 71 3.57 -14.70 12.83
C ILE A 71 3.24 -15.30 11.47
N ASP A 72 3.02 -16.61 11.40
CA ASP A 72 2.48 -17.26 10.21
C ASP A 72 0.94 -17.14 10.20
N LEU A 73 0.40 -16.22 9.39
CA LEU A 73 -1.04 -15.97 9.30
C LEU A 73 -1.81 -17.06 8.58
N ARG A 74 -1.12 -17.99 7.92
CA ARG A 74 -1.72 -19.08 7.14
C ARG A 74 -2.19 -20.24 8.03
N VAL A 75 -1.70 -20.31 9.27
CA VAL A 75 -2.07 -21.31 10.24
C VAL A 75 -3.04 -20.75 11.27
N THR A 76 -3.94 -21.60 11.77
CA THR A 76 -5.01 -21.18 12.70
C THR A 76 -4.47 -20.51 13.96
N GLU A 77 -3.41 -21.03 14.54
CA GLU A 77 -2.79 -20.49 15.76
C GLU A 77 -2.22 -19.09 15.51
N GLY A 78 -1.53 -18.90 14.37
CA GLY A 78 -1.00 -17.60 13.97
C GLY A 78 -2.10 -16.59 13.68
N ALA A 79 -3.14 -16.98 12.94
CA ALA A 79 -4.30 -16.13 12.71
C ALA A 79 -5.00 -15.71 14.03
N ASN A 80 -5.09 -16.62 15.00
CA ASN A 80 -5.67 -16.30 16.32
C ASN A 80 -4.81 -15.33 17.14
N ILE A 81 -3.47 -15.47 17.08
CA ILE A 81 -2.56 -14.51 17.71
C ILE A 81 -2.69 -13.15 17.03
N PHE A 82 -2.74 -13.13 15.71
CA PHE A 82 -2.89 -11.92 14.93
C PHE A 82 -4.20 -11.17 15.23
N ARG A 83 -5.33 -11.87 15.34
CA ARG A 83 -6.62 -11.26 15.76
C ARG A 83 -6.47 -10.52 17.09
N LYS A 84 -5.85 -11.14 18.09
CA LYS A 84 -5.60 -10.50 19.40
C LYS A 84 -4.72 -9.25 19.28
N LEU A 85 -3.75 -9.25 18.36
CA LEU A 85 -2.93 -8.08 18.10
C LEU A 85 -3.77 -6.97 17.45
N VAL A 86 -4.60 -7.30 16.44
CA VAL A 86 -5.48 -6.35 15.76
C VAL A 86 -6.56 -5.80 16.69
N ASP A 87 -7.04 -6.56 17.66
CA ASP A 87 -7.99 -6.08 18.67
C ASP A 87 -7.43 -4.91 19.51
N THR A 88 -6.12 -4.74 19.53
CA THR A 88 -5.44 -3.63 20.22
C THR A 88 -5.01 -2.50 19.28
N ALA A 89 -5.29 -2.61 17.99
CA ALA A 89 -4.83 -1.69 16.97
C ALA A 89 -5.93 -0.72 16.50
N ASP A 90 -5.52 0.45 16.07
CA ASP A 90 -6.38 1.43 15.42
C ASP A 90 -6.45 1.21 13.90
N VAL A 91 -5.34 0.76 13.32
CA VAL A 91 -5.17 0.62 11.88
C VAL A 91 -4.51 -0.72 11.56
N LEU A 92 -5.04 -1.43 10.58
CA LEU A 92 -4.38 -2.54 9.88
C LEU A 92 -3.98 -2.05 8.47
N VAL A 93 -2.72 -2.23 8.12
CA VAL A 93 -2.18 -1.95 6.78
C VAL A 93 -1.75 -3.25 6.12
N ALA A 94 -2.23 -3.49 4.90
CA ALA A 94 -1.84 -4.64 4.09
C ALA A 94 -1.82 -4.28 2.59
N ASN A 95 -1.06 -5.04 1.79
CA ASN A 95 -1.06 -4.91 0.33
C ASN A 95 -0.96 -6.27 -0.36
N PHE A 96 -1.71 -7.23 0.15
CA PHE A 96 -1.88 -8.52 -0.50
C PHE A 96 -2.87 -8.44 -1.66
N LYS A 97 -2.82 -9.46 -2.55
CA LYS A 97 -3.87 -9.67 -3.53
C LYS A 97 -5.23 -9.74 -2.83
N PRO A 98 -6.28 -9.11 -3.41
CA PRO A 98 -7.64 -9.23 -2.88
C PRO A 98 -8.05 -10.70 -2.63
N GLY A 99 -8.73 -10.95 -1.53
CA GLY A 99 -9.11 -12.30 -1.10
C GLY A 99 -8.07 -13.05 -0.25
N THR A 100 -6.83 -12.57 -0.15
CA THR A 100 -5.78 -13.29 0.61
C THR A 100 -6.05 -13.30 2.11
N LEU A 101 -6.31 -12.14 2.70
CA LEU A 101 -6.63 -12.06 4.14
C LEU A 101 -7.98 -12.70 4.45
N GLU A 102 -8.94 -12.57 3.55
CA GLU A 102 -10.24 -13.24 3.63
C GLU A 102 -10.10 -14.77 3.69
N ALA A 103 -9.23 -15.34 2.84
CA ALA A 103 -8.94 -16.78 2.85
C ALA A 103 -8.31 -17.26 4.17
N TRP A 104 -7.64 -16.39 4.89
CA TRP A 104 -7.07 -16.68 6.23
C TRP A 104 -8.06 -16.35 7.36
N GLY A 105 -9.30 -15.96 7.04
CA GLY A 105 -10.34 -15.57 7.99
C GLY A 105 -10.03 -14.24 8.69
N LEU A 106 -9.28 -13.36 8.04
CA LEU A 106 -8.84 -12.06 8.55
C LEU A 106 -9.45 -10.91 7.74
N SER A 107 -10.67 -11.09 7.23
CA SER A 107 -11.41 -10.05 6.52
C SER A 107 -11.78 -8.89 7.45
N TYR A 108 -12.12 -7.73 6.86
CA TYR A 108 -12.65 -6.60 7.63
C TYR A 108 -13.89 -6.98 8.43
N GLU A 109 -14.81 -7.72 7.82
CA GLU A 109 -16.07 -8.16 8.43
C GLU A 109 -15.83 -9.05 9.66
N GLU A 110 -14.78 -9.87 9.64
CA GLU A 110 -14.43 -10.71 10.81
C GLU A 110 -13.72 -9.90 11.89
N LEU A 111 -12.73 -9.09 11.53
CA LEU A 111 -11.95 -8.32 12.49
C LEU A 111 -12.75 -7.18 13.15
N SER A 112 -13.68 -6.57 12.41
CA SER A 112 -14.52 -5.50 12.95
C SER A 112 -15.58 -5.97 13.96
N LYS A 113 -15.84 -7.28 14.06
CA LYS A 113 -16.73 -7.84 15.10
C LYS A 113 -16.19 -7.62 16.52
N THR A 114 -14.87 -7.72 16.67
CA THR A 114 -14.19 -7.53 17.97
C THR A 114 -13.56 -6.14 18.10
N ASN A 115 -13.21 -5.51 16.96
CA ASN A 115 -12.66 -4.15 16.92
C ASN A 115 -13.48 -3.27 15.94
N PRO A 116 -14.67 -2.77 16.34
CA PRO A 116 -15.52 -1.97 15.47
C PRO A 116 -14.95 -0.60 15.11
N GLY A 117 -13.87 -0.17 15.77
CA GLY A 117 -13.13 1.05 15.47
C GLY A 117 -11.96 0.86 14.48
N LEU A 118 -11.73 -0.35 14.00
CA LEU A 118 -10.60 -0.68 13.14
C LEU A 118 -10.69 0.04 11.79
N ILE A 119 -9.60 0.72 11.41
CA ILE A 119 -9.36 1.17 10.03
C ILE A 119 -8.60 0.06 9.30
N TYR A 120 -9.25 -0.56 8.32
CA TYR A 120 -8.72 -1.69 7.57
C TYR A 120 -8.25 -1.22 6.19
N ALA A 121 -6.95 -0.92 6.04
CA ALA A 121 -6.39 -0.33 4.83
C ALA A 121 -5.74 -1.40 3.94
N MET A 122 -6.24 -1.53 2.72
CA MET A 122 -5.80 -2.51 1.74
C MET A 122 -5.26 -1.84 0.48
N GLY A 123 -4.06 -2.22 0.10
CA GLY A 123 -3.45 -1.89 -1.19
C GLY A 123 -3.49 -3.07 -2.15
N SER A 124 -3.58 -2.81 -3.44
CA SER A 124 -3.42 -3.83 -4.48
C SER A 124 -2.96 -3.19 -5.78
N THR A 125 -2.63 -3.98 -6.80
CA THR A 125 -2.20 -3.43 -8.09
C THR A 125 -3.36 -2.75 -8.82
N PHE A 126 -4.51 -3.42 -8.91
CA PHE A 126 -5.63 -2.98 -9.76
C PHE A 126 -6.91 -2.62 -9.02
N GLY A 127 -6.93 -2.74 -7.69
CA GLY A 127 -8.12 -2.55 -6.86
C GLY A 127 -8.86 -3.87 -6.57
N PRO A 128 -9.81 -3.84 -5.62
CA PRO A 128 -10.56 -5.04 -5.21
C PRO A 128 -11.67 -5.43 -6.19
N GLU A 129 -12.00 -4.59 -7.15
CA GLU A 129 -13.13 -4.77 -8.06
C GLU A 129 -12.72 -4.61 -9.52
N GLY A 130 -13.59 -5.06 -10.43
CA GLY A 130 -13.40 -4.95 -11.88
C GLY A 130 -12.56 -6.07 -12.47
N LYS A 131 -12.31 -6.00 -13.79
CA LYS A 131 -11.64 -7.05 -14.57
C LYS A 131 -10.18 -7.30 -14.18
N GLY A 132 -9.58 -6.40 -13.42
CA GLY A 132 -8.19 -6.51 -12.96
C GLY A 132 -8.03 -7.05 -11.55
N ALA A 133 -9.11 -7.22 -10.76
CA ALA A 133 -9.04 -7.54 -9.34
C ALA A 133 -8.27 -8.85 -9.03
N ASP A 134 -8.40 -9.85 -9.89
CA ASP A 134 -7.70 -11.14 -9.74
C ASP A 134 -6.26 -11.16 -10.29
N ARG A 135 -5.81 -10.05 -10.90
CA ARG A 135 -4.46 -9.97 -11.48
C ARG A 135 -3.45 -9.56 -10.43
N GLU A 136 -2.29 -10.16 -10.52
CA GLU A 136 -1.12 -9.76 -9.74
C GLU A 136 -0.26 -8.78 -10.53
N GLY A 137 0.49 -7.96 -9.81
CA GLY A 137 1.44 -7.02 -10.39
C GLY A 137 2.16 -6.25 -9.31
N ALA A 138 3.23 -5.59 -9.69
CA ALA A 138 4.00 -4.69 -8.86
C ALA A 138 4.00 -3.29 -9.50
N ASP A 139 4.86 -2.41 -9.04
CA ASP A 139 4.97 -1.02 -9.47
C ASP A 139 4.88 -0.82 -10.99
N LEU A 140 5.69 -1.56 -11.77
CA LEU A 140 5.70 -1.45 -13.22
C LEU A 140 4.33 -1.79 -13.85
N ALA A 141 3.61 -2.76 -13.29
CA ALA A 141 2.27 -3.09 -13.76
C ALA A 141 1.29 -1.93 -13.49
N GLY A 142 1.42 -1.24 -12.36
CA GLY A 142 0.68 -0.01 -12.06
C GLY A 142 1.00 1.11 -13.04
N GLN A 143 2.29 1.39 -13.28
CA GLN A 143 2.74 2.40 -14.25
C GLN A 143 2.22 2.10 -15.66
N ALA A 144 2.31 0.85 -16.12
CA ALA A 144 1.89 0.44 -17.45
C ALA A 144 0.37 0.53 -17.63
N ALA A 145 -0.39 -0.02 -16.67
CA ALA A 145 -1.85 0.00 -16.74
C ALA A 145 -2.43 1.42 -16.60
N GLY A 146 -1.77 2.28 -15.82
CA GLY A 146 -2.14 3.67 -15.67
C GLY A 146 -1.63 4.60 -16.78
N GLY A 147 -0.96 4.06 -17.81
CA GLY A 147 -0.54 4.85 -18.97
C GLY A 147 0.74 5.68 -18.79
N LEU A 148 1.35 5.73 -17.58
CA LEU A 148 2.53 6.56 -17.32
C LEU A 148 3.71 6.23 -18.24
N VAL A 149 3.92 4.94 -18.53
CA VAL A 149 5.01 4.51 -19.44
C VAL A 149 4.79 4.98 -20.88
N SER A 150 3.56 5.27 -21.30
CA SER A 150 3.25 5.76 -22.65
C SER A 150 3.44 7.27 -22.79
N THR A 151 3.41 8.01 -21.67
CA THR A 151 3.60 9.47 -21.63
C THR A 151 5.02 9.87 -21.22
N THR A 152 5.84 8.91 -20.77
CA THR A 152 7.22 9.12 -20.33
C THR A 152 8.21 8.88 -21.46
N GLY A 153 9.25 9.72 -21.56
CA GLY A 153 10.34 9.60 -22.55
C GLY A 153 10.11 10.49 -23.78
N SER A 154 10.87 10.24 -24.86
CA SER A 154 10.81 11.02 -26.10
C SER A 154 9.93 10.35 -27.15
N ASP A 155 9.40 11.14 -28.08
CA ASP A 155 8.64 10.63 -29.22
C ASP A 155 9.48 9.66 -30.07
N GLY A 156 8.85 8.59 -30.54
CA GLY A 156 9.49 7.55 -31.32
C GLY A 156 10.26 6.49 -30.53
N GLU A 157 10.52 6.73 -29.24
CA GLU A 157 11.19 5.75 -28.37
C GLU A 157 10.20 4.72 -27.80
N PRO A 158 10.67 3.53 -27.38
CA PRO A 158 9.83 2.54 -26.69
C PRO A 158 9.16 3.11 -25.43
N PRO A 159 8.04 2.52 -24.95
CA PRO A 159 7.46 2.86 -23.64
C PRO A 159 8.50 2.78 -22.53
N THR A 160 8.64 3.86 -21.75
CA THR A 160 9.72 4.00 -20.78
C THR A 160 9.13 4.14 -19.37
N PRO A 161 9.45 3.24 -18.42
CA PRO A 161 9.03 3.42 -17.03
C PRO A 161 9.80 4.54 -16.35
N VAL A 162 9.21 5.15 -15.34
CA VAL A 162 9.94 6.03 -14.43
C VAL A 162 10.95 5.19 -13.62
N GLY A 163 12.14 5.72 -13.43
CA GLY A 163 13.26 5.05 -12.73
C GLY A 163 13.13 4.95 -11.20
N ALA A 164 11.89 5.02 -10.68
CA ALA A 164 11.55 4.85 -9.28
C ALA A 164 10.27 4.03 -9.17
N THR A 165 10.00 3.42 -8.01
CA THR A 165 8.74 2.70 -7.72
C THR A 165 7.60 3.69 -7.46
N ILE A 166 7.31 4.51 -8.47
CA ILE A 166 6.43 5.67 -8.33
C ILE A 166 4.97 5.28 -8.11
N ALA A 167 4.51 4.17 -8.71
CA ALA A 167 3.15 3.68 -8.50
C ALA A 167 2.94 3.21 -7.06
N ASP A 168 3.93 2.54 -6.49
CA ASP A 168 3.94 2.13 -5.08
C ASP A 168 3.92 3.35 -4.15
N HIS A 169 4.76 4.34 -4.39
CA HIS A 169 4.85 5.54 -3.53
C HIS A 169 3.57 6.39 -3.57
N ILE A 170 2.97 6.58 -4.75
CA ILE A 170 1.69 7.29 -4.87
C ILE A 170 0.56 6.47 -4.25
N GLY A 171 0.52 5.16 -4.49
CA GLY A 171 -0.43 4.26 -3.84
C GLY A 171 -0.32 4.28 -2.32
N SER A 172 0.90 4.30 -1.80
CA SER A 172 1.19 4.46 -0.37
C SER A 172 0.69 5.80 0.19
N MET A 173 0.93 6.90 -0.52
CA MET A 173 0.45 8.23 -0.12
C MET A 173 -1.08 8.26 -0.10
N ASN A 174 -1.74 7.74 -1.12
CA ASN A 174 -3.21 7.64 -1.16
C ASN A 174 -3.75 6.79 -0.01
N MET A 175 -3.08 5.68 0.32
CA MET A 175 -3.42 4.87 1.49
C MET A 175 -3.30 5.66 2.79
N THR A 176 -2.21 6.40 2.96
CA THR A 176 -2.00 7.25 4.13
C THR A 176 -3.09 8.31 4.26
N VAL A 177 -3.44 9.01 3.18
CA VAL A 177 -4.53 10.01 3.16
C VAL A 177 -5.86 9.36 3.52
N GLY A 178 -6.16 8.19 2.94
CA GLY A 178 -7.37 7.42 3.24
C GLY A 178 -7.44 7.01 4.72
N ILE A 179 -6.33 6.54 5.29
CA ILE A 179 -6.24 6.19 6.72
C ILE A 179 -6.49 7.42 7.59
N LEU A 180 -5.85 8.56 7.30
CA LEU A 180 -6.02 9.79 8.08
C LEU A 180 -7.46 10.29 8.01
N ALA A 181 -8.10 10.27 6.82
CA ALA A 181 -9.51 10.61 6.65
C ALA A 181 -10.42 9.67 7.45
N ALA A 182 -10.14 8.36 7.43
CA ALA A 182 -10.89 7.36 8.19
C ALA A 182 -10.74 7.54 9.71
N LEU A 183 -9.54 7.84 10.20
CA LEU A 183 -9.29 8.17 11.61
C LEU A 183 -10.04 9.44 12.02
N PHE A 184 -10.05 10.47 11.17
CA PHE A 184 -10.82 11.68 11.42
C PHE A 184 -12.34 11.39 11.48
N SER A 185 -12.87 10.61 10.53
CA SER A 185 -14.27 10.18 10.51
C SER A 185 -14.63 9.37 11.78
N ARG A 186 -13.73 8.49 12.22
CA ARG A 186 -13.90 7.69 13.45
C ARG A 186 -14.07 8.55 14.70
N ASN A 187 -13.36 9.68 14.80
CA ASN A 187 -13.51 10.59 15.94
C ASN A 187 -14.93 11.16 16.05
N VAL A 188 -15.66 11.24 14.94
CA VAL A 188 -17.05 11.72 14.91
C VAL A 188 -18.05 10.58 15.07
N THR A 189 -17.80 9.47 14.37
CA THR A 189 -18.76 8.36 14.26
C THR A 189 -18.58 7.25 15.30
N GLY A 190 -17.39 7.17 15.91
CA GLY A 190 -16.97 6.05 16.76
C GLY A 190 -16.70 4.75 15.99
N LYS A 191 -16.80 4.74 14.66
CA LYS A 191 -16.70 3.53 13.84
C LYS A 191 -15.49 3.57 12.93
N GLY A 192 -14.82 2.43 12.80
CA GLY A 192 -13.83 2.19 11.78
C GLY A 192 -14.43 1.98 10.39
N GLN A 193 -13.57 1.79 9.40
CA GLN A 193 -13.99 1.51 8.02
C GLN A 193 -12.88 0.83 7.22
N ARG A 194 -13.27 0.23 6.10
CA ARG A 194 -12.34 -0.25 5.09
C ARG A 194 -11.88 0.90 4.21
N VAL A 195 -10.60 0.88 3.83
CA VAL A 195 -9.95 1.82 2.90
C VAL A 195 -9.23 0.99 1.85
N ASP A 196 -9.67 1.07 0.61
CA ASP A 196 -9.02 0.38 -0.50
C ASP A 196 -8.32 1.38 -1.42
N VAL A 197 -7.08 1.05 -1.78
CA VAL A 197 -6.28 1.81 -2.76
C VAL A 197 -5.64 0.87 -3.77
N SER A 198 -5.27 1.39 -4.93
CA SER A 198 -4.56 0.61 -5.93
C SER A 198 -3.41 1.39 -6.56
N LEU A 199 -2.42 0.66 -7.10
CA LEU A 199 -1.35 1.25 -7.88
C LEU A 199 -1.93 1.93 -9.11
N LEU A 200 -2.86 1.27 -9.81
CA LEU A 200 -3.58 1.85 -10.95
C LEU A 200 -4.31 3.14 -10.59
N GLY A 201 -5.07 3.16 -9.49
CA GLY A 201 -5.78 4.36 -9.02
C GLY A 201 -4.82 5.50 -8.69
N GLY A 202 -3.65 5.17 -8.11
CA GLY A 202 -2.57 6.12 -7.87
C GLY A 202 -2.05 6.74 -9.16
N GLN A 203 -1.88 5.95 -10.22
CA GLN A 203 -1.41 6.46 -11.51
C GLN A 203 -2.46 7.32 -12.23
N ILE A 204 -3.74 6.97 -12.11
CA ILE A 204 -4.83 7.81 -12.63
C ILE A 204 -4.84 9.17 -11.90
N TYR A 205 -4.67 9.15 -10.57
CA TYR A 205 -4.56 10.39 -9.79
C TYR A 205 -3.34 11.24 -10.20
N ALA A 206 -2.18 10.62 -10.39
CA ALA A 206 -0.94 11.32 -10.77
C ALA A 206 -1.03 11.96 -12.17
N GLN A 207 -1.85 11.40 -13.04
CA GLN A 207 -2.06 11.85 -14.42
C GLN A 207 -3.48 12.42 -14.61
N ALA A 208 -4.04 13.06 -13.58
CA ALA A 208 -5.43 13.56 -13.62
C ALA A 208 -5.66 14.55 -14.78
N SER A 209 -4.66 15.38 -15.10
CA SER A 209 -4.73 16.35 -16.21
C SER A 209 -4.79 15.65 -17.57
N GLU A 210 -3.95 14.64 -17.77
CA GLU A 210 -3.86 13.86 -19.01
C GLU A 210 -5.13 13.03 -19.24
N TYR A 211 -5.64 12.39 -18.20
CA TYR A 211 -6.93 11.70 -18.26
C TYR A 211 -8.09 12.67 -18.56
N THR A 212 -8.10 13.84 -17.93
CA THR A 212 -9.12 14.87 -18.20
C THR A 212 -9.04 15.36 -19.64
N ALA A 213 -7.83 15.63 -20.15
CA ALA A 213 -7.62 16.04 -21.54
C ALA A 213 -8.13 14.97 -22.53
N TYR A 214 -7.83 13.69 -22.25
CA TYR A 214 -8.35 12.57 -23.04
C TYR A 214 -9.89 12.56 -23.05
N LEU A 215 -10.52 12.66 -21.89
CA LEU A 215 -11.99 12.62 -21.77
C LEU A 215 -12.66 13.81 -22.48
N MET A 216 -11.97 14.95 -22.58
CA MET A 216 -12.49 16.13 -23.27
C MET A 216 -12.28 16.09 -24.80
N THR A 217 -11.26 15.39 -25.26
CA THR A 217 -10.82 15.49 -26.67
C THR A 217 -10.83 14.15 -27.41
N GLU A 218 -10.96 13.04 -26.70
CA GLU A 218 -10.79 11.66 -27.18
C GLU A 218 -9.39 11.39 -27.79
N LYS A 219 -8.43 12.30 -27.57
CA LYS A 219 -7.05 12.15 -28.03
C LYS A 219 -6.16 11.70 -26.90
N VAL A 220 -5.48 10.57 -27.10
CA VAL A 220 -4.49 10.07 -26.15
C VAL A 220 -3.34 11.07 -26.06
N PRO A 221 -3.00 11.58 -24.86
CA PRO A 221 -1.84 12.44 -24.69
C PRO A 221 -0.55 11.75 -25.17
N GLY A 222 0.22 12.43 -25.98
CA GLY A 222 1.54 11.97 -26.40
C GLY A 222 2.63 12.31 -25.38
N ARG A 223 3.84 11.92 -25.71
CA ARG A 223 5.03 12.34 -24.97
C ARG A 223 5.33 13.80 -25.28
N SER A 224 5.58 14.58 -24.27
CA SER A 224 5.86 16.01 -24.44
C SER A 224 7.36 16.28 -24.43
N ASN A 225 8.16 15.76 -25.30
CA ASN A 225 9.60 16.05 -25.52
C ASN A 225 10.25 17.07 -24.53
N GLY A 226 10.02 16.91 -23.21
CA GLY A 226 10.66 17.70 -22.18
C GLY A 226 9.86 18.85 -21.55
N GLY A 227 8.56 18.89 -21.69
CA GLY A 227 7.76 19.89 -20.94
C GLY A 227 6.25 19.81 -21.18
N HIS A 228 5.51 20.09 -20.14
CA HIS A 228 4.09 20.48 -20.23
C HIS A 228 4.00 21.93 -20.63
#